data_b2c2a6bbb2434ea09d8369214cecd401
#
_entry.id   b2c2a6bbb2434ea09d8369214cecd401
#
_cell.length_a   1.000
_cell.length_b   1.000
_cell.length_c   1.000
_cell.angle_alpha   90.00
_cell.angle_beta   90.00
_cell.angle_gamma   90.00
#
_symmetry.space_group_name_H-M   'P 1'
#
loop_
_entity.id
_entity.type
_entity.pdbx_description
1 polymer ?
#
loop_
_entity_poly.entity_id
_entity_poly.type
_entity_poly.pdbx_seq_one_letter_code
_entity_poly.pdbx_strand_id
1 'polypeptide(L)'
;KPKEEWMVFKDVHEPIIDRETFEQVQKRNVSTRRRQPKPQNAIKSIFADMLYCADCGSKLWFHTNTKNPNIHFFSCSNYVNDYRGTCQTRHYVRADAIEEVVTYELQRLADYLKYDQEGFAKLLAEKTNKDMLDEQKNTKTQIDQSLARINKIDVLYERLYEDNVSGKVTDSFFMELSHKYEKEKEELKKKIFNLKIQLDELNKKVFHKEMFLSAIGKFMEMKTITAPLIRELIDHIEVHETEGEGKYKTQRIVIFYRFVGYIEIPEMALNQGITKDTRQGVSVSYIPKAITA
;
A
#
# COMPACT_ATOMS: atom_id res chain seq x y z
N LYS A 1 18.54 15.54 23.83
CA LYS A 1 19.05 14.17 23.99
C LYS A 1 18.84 13.41 22.69
N PRO A 2 19.82 12.62 22.21
CA PRO A 2 19.69 11.78 21.04
C PRO A 2 18.58 10.74 21.27
N LYS A 3 17.94 10.27 20.20
CA LYS A 3 16.80 9.32 20.27
C LYS A 3 17.16 7.99 20.94
N GLU A 4 18.44 7.64 20.91
CA GLU A 4 19.01 6.42 21.51
C GLU A 4 18.97 6.43 23.05
N GLU A 5 18.90 7.63 23.65
CA GLU A 5 18.80 7.83 25.10
C GLU A 5 17.35 7.97 25.60
N TRP A 6 16.35 7.83 24.72
CA TRP A 6 14.95 7.95 25.12
C TRP A 6 14.44 6.65 25.75
N MET A 7 13.92 6.74 26.96
CA MET A 7 13.12 5.66 27.51
C MET A 7 11.75 5.68 26.85
N VAL A 8 11.49 4.69 25.99
CA VAL A 8 10.24 4.57 25.25
C VAL A 8 9.37 3.49 25.90
N PHE A 9 8.28 3.90 26.48
CA PHE A 9 7.23 2.99 26.96
C PHE A 9 6.25 2.73 25.81
N LYS A 10 6.11 1.48 25.41
CA LYS A 10 5.17 1.09 24.34
C LYS A 10 3.84 0.67 24.95
N ASP A 11 2.75 0.95 24.19
CA ASP A 11 1.40 0.46 24.49
C ASP A 11 0.87 0.84 25.91
N VAL A 12 1.18 2.06 26.36
CA VAL A 12 0.78 2.59 27.69
C VAL A 12 -0.71 2.97 27.74
N HIS A 13 -1.33 3.23 26.60
CA HIS A 13 -2.75 3.56 26.46
C HIS A 13 -3.26 3.12 25.08
N GLU A 14 -4.59 3.03 24.97
CA GLU A 14 -5.24 2.74 23.69
C GLU A 14 -4.94 3.85 22.68
N PRO A 15 -4.50 3.51 21.47
CA PRO A 15 -4.13 4.51 20.46
C PRO A 15 -5.38 5.22 19.94
N ILE A 16 -5.33 6.55 19.86
CA ILE A 16 -6.39 7.41 19.29
C ILE A 16 -6.47 7.24 17.77
N ILE A 17 -5.34 6.92 17.14
CA ILE A 17 -5.21 6.67 15.70
C ILE A 17 -4.54 5.32 15.54
N ASP A 18 -5.01 4.52 14.59
CA ASP A 18 -4.38 3.24 14.29
C ASP A 18 -2.90 3.44 13.89
N ARG A 19 -2.09 2.43 14.19
CA ARG A 19 -0.63 2.47 14.03
C ARG A 19 -0.23 2.67 12.57
N GLU A 20 -1.00 2.12 11.66
CA GLU A 20 -0.73 2.19 10.22
C GLU A 20 -0.93 3.60 9.69
N THR A 21 -2.04 4.26 10.02
CA THR A 21 -2.29 5.67 9.73
C THR A 21 -1.20 6.55 10.31
N PHE A 22 -0.79 6.32 11.57
CA PHE A 22 0.30 7.05 12.19
C PHE A 22 1.62 6.88 11.43
N GLU A 23 2.01 5.66 11.07
CA GLU A 23 3.24 5.39 10.31
C GLU A 23 3.21 6.00 8.91
N GLN A 24 2.08 5.97 8.22
CA GLN A 24 1.90 6.65 6.93
C GLN A 24 2.11 8.16 7.06
N VAL A 25 1.54 8.79 8.07
CA VAL A 25 1.76 10.22 8.36
C VAL A 25 3.21 10.51 8.69
N GLN A 26 3.88 9.67 9.48
CA GLN A 26 5.29 9.83 9.80
C GLN A 26 6.19 9.69 8.56
N LYS A 27 5.96 8.73 7.69
CA LYS A 27 6.68 8.61 6.40
C LYS A 27 6.54 9.87 5.54
N ARG A 28 5.36 10.47 5.51
CA ARG A 28 5.12 11.75 4.82
C ARG A 28 5.88 12.92 5.48
N ASN A 29 5.87 12.99 6.79
CA ASN A 29 6.56 14.05 7.54
C ASN A 29 8.09 14.00 7.40
N VAL A 30 8.70 12.82 7.33
CA VAL A 30 10.15 12.65 7.12
C VAL A 30 10.57 13.21 5.75
N SER A 31 9.74 13.03 4.71
CA SER A 31 10.03 13.57 3.38
C SER A 31 9.92 15.10 3.32
N THR A 32 9.12 15.70 4.20
CA THR A 32 8.85 17.15 4.21
C THR A 32 9.87 17.95 5.04
N ARG A 33 10.47 17.35 6.07
CA ARG A 33 11.35 18.06 7.04
C ARG A 33 12.70 18.54 6.50
N ARG A 34 13.14 18.08 5.33
CA ARG A 34 14.45 18.42 4.76
C ARG A 34 14.44 19.53 3.70
N ARG A 35 13.30 20.10 3.38
CA ARG A 35 13.21 21.16 2.35
C ARG A 35 13.20 22.53 3.00
N GLN A 36 14.05 23.42 2.49
CA GLN A 36 13.93 24.87 2.77
C GLN A 36 12.51 25.31 2.46
N PRO A 37 11.93 26.25 3.24
CA PRO A 37 10.59 26.75 2.96
C PRO A 37 10.56 27.28 1.53
N LYS A 38 9.73 26.66 0.69
CA LYS A 38 9.48 27.15 -0.66
C LYS A 38 8.75 28.49 -0.56
N PRO A 39 8.97 29.41 -1.51
CA PRO A 39 8.19 30.64 -1.57
C PRO A 39 6.70 30.33 -1.42
N GLN A 40 5.96 31.18 -0.70
CA GLN A 40 4.53 30.96 -0.43
C GLN A 40 3.70 30.75 -1.70
N ASN A 41 4.14 31.25 -2.84
CA ASN A 41 3.49 31.15 -4.15
C ASN A 41 4.08 30.06 -5.05
N ALA A 42 4.83 29.08 -4.52
CA ALA A 42 5.35 28.00 -5.34
C ALA A 42 4.23 27.09 -5.84
N ILE A 43 4.10 26.96 -7.17
CA ILE A 43 3.18 26.02 -7.80
C ILE A 43 3.55 24.61 -7.35
N LYS A 44 2.58 23.90 -6.79
CA LYS A 44 2.74 22.50 -6.35
C LYS A 44 1.93 21.61 -7.27
N SER A 45 2.56 20.60 -7.83
CA SER A 45 1.82 19.55 -8.54
C SER A 45 1.07 18.65 -7.54
N ILE A 46 -0.13 18.20 -7.93
CA ILE A 46 -0.89 17.20 -7.19
C ILE A 46 -0.15 15.86 -7.10
N PHE A 47 0.76 15.60 -8.05
CA PHE A 47 1.62 14.39 -8.12
C PHE A 47 2.99 14.55 -7.45
N ALA A 48 3.22 15.63 -6.72
CA ALA A 48 4.50 15.83 -6.06
C ALA A 48 4.82 14.66 -5.10
N ASP A 49 6.06 14.16 -5.20
CA ASP A 49 6.58 13.03 -4.42
C ASP A 49 6.00 11.65 -4.75
N MET A 50 5.23 11.53 -5.84
CA MET A 50 4.60 10.25 -6.25
C MET A 50 5.23 9.62 -7.49
N LEU A 51 6.05 10.37 -8.26
CA LEU A 51 6.68 9.86 -9.48
C LEU A 51 8.09 9.34 -9.19
N TYR A 52 8.38 8.18 -9.76
CA TYR A 52 9.67 7.50 -9.63
C TYR A 52 10.20 7.10 -11.01
N CYS A 53 11.51 7.06 -11.10
CA CYS A 53 12.20 6.56 -12.29
C CYS A 53 12.15 5.04 -12.30
N ALA A 54 11.67 4.43 -13.39
CA ALA A 54 11.58 2.99 -13.51
C ALA A 54 12.95 2.29 -13.49
N ASP A 55 14.02 2.97 -13.97
CA ASP A 55 15.36 2.37 -14.09
C ASP A 55 16.15 2.45 -12.78
N CYS A 56 16.14 3.62 -12.11
CA CYS A 56 16.99 3.83 -10.94
C CYS A 56 16.22 3.97 -9.62
N GLY A 57 14.89 3.89 -9.62
CA GLY A 57 14.04 4.02 -8.44
C GLY A 57 14.04 5.40 -7.78
N SER A 58 14.78 6.37 -8.32
CA SER A 58 14.85 7.71 -7.73
C SER A 58 13.61 8.52 -8.03
N LYS A 59 13.25 9.43 -7.12
CA LYS A 59 12.10 10.34 -7.32
C LYS A 59 12.33 11.25 -8.53
N LEU A 60 11.25 11.55 -9.25
CA LEU A 60 11.24 12.62 -10.22
C LEU A 60 10.92 13.95 -9.51
N TRP A 61 11.70 14.98 -9.82
CA TRP A 61 11.51 16.32 -9.30
C TRP A 61 10.65 17.16 -10.21
N PHE A 62 9.76 17.93 -9.59
CA PHE A 62 8.91 18.88 -10.28
C PHE A 62 9.65 20.18 -10.60
N HIS A 63 9.58 20.61 -11.86
CA HIS A 63 10.23 21.80 -12.39
C HIS A 63 9.26 22.66 -13.16
N THR A 64 9.54 23.96 -13.19
CA THR A 64 8.90 24.92 -14.07
C THR A 64 9.89 25.29 -15.17
N ASN A 65 9.43 25.35 -16.42
CA ASN A 65 10.27 25.74 -17.55
C ASN A 65 10.65 27.23 -17.43
N THR A 66 11.94 27.54 -17.50
CA THR A 66 12.45 28.90 -17.34
C THR A 66 12.02 29.84 -18.47
N LYS A 67 11.88 29.31 -19.71
CA LYS A 67 11.47 30.08 -20.87
C LYS A 67 9.94 30.23 -21.01
N ASN A 68 9.19 29.27 -20.45
CA ASN A 68 7.73 29.27 -20.45
C ASN A 68 7.20 28.83 -19.09
N PRO A 69 6.91 29.75 -18.17
CA PRO A 69 6.47 29.44 -16.80
C PRO A 69 5.18 28.64 -16.72
N ASN A 70 4.39 28.57 -17.78
CA ASN A 70 3.15 27.78 -17.83
C ASN A 70 3.40 26.30 -18.13
N ILE A 71 4.65 25.93 -18.45
CA ILE A 71 5.03 24.54 -18.71
C ILE A 71 5.73 23.97 -17.47
N HIS A 72 5.14 22.92 -16.92
CA HIS A 72 5.68 22.18 -15.79
C HIS A 72 6.02 20.77 -16.22
N PHE A 73 7.05 20.20 -15.60
CA PHE A 73 7.50 18.85 -15.92
C PHE A 73 8.17 18.18 -14.71
N PHE A 74 8.27 16.88 -14.80
CA PHE A 74 9.05 16.05 -13.88
C PHE A 74 10.27 15.51 -14.57
N SER A 75 11.40 15.43 -13.86
CA SER A 75 12.61 14.79 -14.34
C SER A 75 13.28 13.97 -13.24
N CYS A 76 13.97 12.89 -13.62
CA CYS A 76 14.69 12.03 -12.70
C CYS A 76 15.73 12.83 -11.92
N SER A 77 15.67 12.76 -10.60
CA SER A 77 16.60 13.47 -9.70
C SER A 77 18.04 12.97 -9.80
N ASN A 78 18.20 11.71 -10.21
CA ASN A 78 19.50 11.07 -10.31
C ASN A 78 20.19 11.34 -11.66
N TYR A 79 19.41 11.72 -12.70
CA TYR A 79 19.94 12.12 -14.00
C TYR A 79 20.39 13.60 -14.04
N VAL A 80 19.66 14.47 -13.37
CA VAL A 80 19.88 15.94 -13.39
C VAL A 80 21.24 16.34 -12.79
N ASN A 81 21.87 15.49 -12.02
CA ASN A 81 23.19 15.74 -11.42
C ASN A 81 24.29 15.16 -12.33
N ASP A 82 24.52 15.76 -13.50
CA ASP A 82 25.44 15.36 -14.57
C ASP A 82 26.83 14.79 -14.15
N TYR A 83 27.26 15.01 -12.93
CA TYR A 83 28.54 14.52 -12.40
C TYR A 83 28.42 13.49 -11.28
N ARG A 84 27.22 13.19 -10.78
CA ARG A 84 27.00 12.28 -9.64
C ARG A 84 25.83 11.32 -9.82
N GLY A 85 25.08 11.45 -10.90
CA GLY A 85 23.93 10.59 -11.17
C GLY A 85 24.35 9.23 -11.73
N THR A 86 23.61 8.19 -11.37
CA THR A 86 23.81 6.83 -11.89
C THR A 86 22.79 6.46 -12.95
N CYS A 87 21.75 7.29 -13.18
CA CYS A 87 20.76 7.07 -14.20
C CYS A 87 21.26 7.50 -15.57
N GLN A 88 21.44 6.54 -16.46
CA GLN A 88 22.05 6.76 -17.77
C GLN A 88 21.11 7.39 -18.78
N THR A 89 19.80 7.20 -18.62
CA THR A 89 18.78 7.69 -19.55
C THR A 89 17.96 8.82 -18.92
N ARG A 90 17.48 9.74 -19.77
CA ARG A 90 16.70 10.88 -19.33
C ARG A 90 15.22 10.53 -19.19
N HIS A 91 14.76 10.43 -17.95
CA HIS A 91 13.34 10.29 -17.63
C HIS A 91 12.74 11.67 -17.43
N TYR A 92 11.90 12.07 -18.36
CA TYR A 92 11.23 13.36 -18.39
C TYR A 92 9.77 13.17 -18.78
N VAL A 93 8.86 13.78 -18.05
CA VAL A 93 7.44 13.77 -18.41
C VAL A 93 6.80 15.12 -18.06
N ARG A 94 5.91 15.60 -18.92
CA ARG A 94 5.15 16.82 -18.68
C ARG A 94 4.11 16.58 -17.58
N ALA A 95 3.91 17.58 -16.72
CA ALA A 95 2.96 17.48 -15.62
C ALA A 95 1.51 17.37 -16.12
N ASP A 96 1.16 18.10 -17.16
CA ASP A 96 -0.16 18.02 -17.80
C ASP A 96 -0.41 16.66 -18.48
N ALA A 97 0.63 16.04 -19.07
CA ALA A 97 0.51 14.69 -19.63
C ALA A 97 0.26 13.63 -18.56
N ILE A 98 0.94 13.71 -17.40
CA ILE A 98 0.67 12.81 -16.28
C ILE A 98 -0.76 12.98 -15.76
N GLU A 99 -1.24 14.21 -15.62
CA GLU A 99 -2.60 14.49 -15.18
C GLU A 99 -3.63 13.86 -16.12
N GLU A 100 -3.43 13.99 -17.41
CA GLU A 100 -4.30 13.42 -18.43
C GLU A 100 -4.27 11.88 -18.43
N VAL A 101 -3.08 11.27 -18.35
CA VAL A 101 -2.92 9.82 -18.26
C VAL A 101 -3.59 9.25 -17.02
N VAL A 102 -3.37 9.85 -15.85
CA VAL A 102 -3.99 9.38 -14.60
C VAL A 102 -5.50 9.55 -14.63
N THR A 103 -6.00 10.68 -15.14
CA THR A 103 -7.44 10.90 -15.29
C THR A 103 -8.07 9.85 -16.18
N TYR A 104 -7.44 9.57 -17.33
CA TYR A 104 -7.91 8.54 -18.25
C TYR A 104 -7.92 7.15 -17.61
N GLU A 105 -6.86 6.76 -16.91
CA GLU A 105 -6.79 5.46 -16.24
C GLU A 105 -7.84 5.31 -15.14
N LEU A 106 -8.05 6.34 -14.33
CA LEU A 106 -9.10 6.33 -13.32
C LEU A 106 -10.49 6.27 -13.95
N GLN A 107 -10.71 6.96 -15.07
CA GLN A 107 -11.96 6.89 -15.81
C GLN A 107 -12.18 5.48 -16.37
N ARG A 108 -11.16 4.86 -16.93
CA ARG A 108 -11.19 3.49 -17.46
C ARG A 108 -11.52 2.47 -16.36
N LEU A 109 -10.93 2.61 -15.18
CA LEU A 109 -11.24 1.79 -14.01
C LEU A 109 -12.70 1.97 -13.55
N ALA A 110 -13.16 3.23 -13.51
CA ALA A 110 -14.52 3.57 -13.11
C ALA A 110 -15.56 3.00 -14.11
N ASP A 111 -15.28 3.10 -15.41
CA ASP A 111 -16.16 2.58 -16.45
C ASP A 111 -16.19 1.05 -16.44
N TYR A 112 -15.05 0.39 -16.20
CA TYR A 112 -15.01 -1.06 -16.04
C TYR A 112 -15.81 -1.51 -14.80
N LEU A 113 -15.68 -0.83 -13.68
CA LEU A 113 -16.45 -1.10 -12.48
C LEU A 113 -17.97 -0.96 -12.72
N LYS A 114 -18.40 0.02 -13.53
CA LYS A 114 -19.81 0.19 -13.89
C LYS A 114 -20.32 -0.91 -14.81
N TYR A 115 -19.48 -1.32 -15.78
CA TYR A 115 -19.87 -2.29 -16.79
C TYR A 115 -19.93 -3.71 -16.24
N ASP A 116 -18.92 -4.11 -15.44
CA ASP A 116 -18.78 -5.47 -14.90
C ASP A 116 -18.27 -5.44 -13.45
N GLN A 117 -19.20 -5.23 -12.52
CA GLN A 117 -18.90 -5.25 -11.09
C GLN A 117 -18.37 -6.60 -10.60
N GLU A 118 -18.91 -7.71 -11.16
CA GLU A 118 -18.48 -9.05 -10.79
C GLU A 118 -17.06 -9.37 -11.31
N GLY A 119 -16.79 -9.04 -12.58
CA GLY A 119 -15.46 -9.19 -13.17
C GLY A 119 -14.42 -8.33 -12.47
N PHE A 120 -14.75 -7.08 -12.14
CA PHE A 120 -13.89 -6.21 -11.36
C PHE A 120 -13.64 -6.76 -9.95
N ALA A 121 -14.66 -7.27 -9.27
CA ALA A 121 -14.52 -7.92 -7.98
C ALA A 121 -13.66 -9.19 -8.05
N LYS A 122 -13.78 -9.99 -9.13
CA LYS A 122 -12.92 -11.15 -9.39
C LYS A 122 -11.46 -10.73 -9.63
N LEU A 123 -11.24 -9.72 -10.45
CA LEU A 123 -9.91 -9.17 -10.74
C LEU A 123 -9.21 -8.65 -9.47
N LEU A 124 -9.95 -8.01 -8.58
CA LEU A 124 -9.46 -7.65 -7.25
C LEU A 124 -9.31 -8.87 -6.32
N ALA A 125 -10.13 -9.90 -6.47
CA ALA A 125 -10.11 -11.11 -5.65
C ALA A 125 -9.00 -12.08 -6.09
N GLU A 126 -8.67 -12.18 -7.37
CA GLU A 126 -7.54 -12.97 -7.86
C GLU A 126 -6.21 -12.47 -7.31
N LYS A 127 -6.09 -11.16 -7.08
CA LYS A 127 -4.94 -10.58 -6.37
C LYS A 127 -5.08 -10.58 -4.84
N THR A 128 -6.29 -10.79 -4.31
CA THR A 128 -6.57 -10.85 -2.86
C THR A 128 -7.20 -12.20 -2.50
N ASN A 129 -6.62 -13.26 -2.95
CA ASN A 129 -6.99 -14.68 -2.82
C ASN A 129 -8.22 -14.98 -1.94
N LYS A 130 -9.18 -15.75 -2.50
CA LYS A 130 -10.21 -16.50 -1.75
C LYS A 130 -9.56 -17.26 -0.57
N ASP A 131 -8.34 -17.74 -0.79
CA ASP A 131 -7.48 -18.36 0.20
C ASP A 131 -7.19 -17.45 1.42
N MET A 132 -7.10 -16.13 1.26
CA MET A 132 -6.91 -15.19 2.39
C MET A 132 -8.13 -15.05 3.29
N LEU A 133 -9.33 -15.06 2.73
CA LEU A 133 -10.56 -15.01 3.53
C LEU A 133 -10.77 -16.33 4.29
N ASP A 134 -10.47 -17.44 3.64
CA ASP A 134 -10.52 -18.75 4.26
C ASP A 134 -9.41 -18.89 5.31
N GLU A 135 -8.20 -18.37 5.05
CA GLU A 135 -7.11 -18.31 6.01
C GLU A 135 -7.46 -17.41 7.21
N GLN A 136 -8.07 -16.26 6.99
CA GLN A 136 -8.56 -15.39 8.07
C GLN A 136 -9.57 -16.10 8.97
N LYS A 137 -10.54 -16.80 8.37
CA LYS A 137 -11.54 -17.57 9.09
C LYS A 137 -10.91 -18.73 9.87
N ASN A 138 -10.00 -19.47 9.23
CA ASN A 138 -9.26 -20.55 9.87
C ASN A 138 -8.40 -20.04 11.03
N THR A 139 -7.71 -18.92 10.85
CA THR A 139 -6.89 -18.31 11.91
C THR A 139 -7.73 -17.89 13.11
N LYS A 140 -8.91 -17.27 12.90
CA LYS A 140 -9.87 -16.97 13.98
C LYS A 140 -10.29 -18.23 14.72
N THR A 141 -10.69 -19.26 13.99
CA THR A 141 -11.12 -20.54 14.57
C THR A 141 -10.01 -21.16 15.40
N GLN A 142 -8.75 -21.12 14.97
CA GLN A 142 -7.61 -21.63 15.74
C GLN A 142 -7.35 -20.84 17.02
N ILE A 143 -7.55 -19.51 16.99
CA ILE A 143 -7.45 -18.66 18.18
C ILE A 143 -8.52 -19.08 19.19
N ASP A 144 -9.78 -19.19 18.75
CA ASP A 144 -10.92 -19.56 19.60
C ASP A 144 -10.73 -20.97 20.22
N GLN A 145 -10.30 -21.93 19.44
CA GLN A 145 -9.97 -23.27 19.92
C GLN A 145 -8.85 -23.25 20.97
N SER A 146 -7.80 -22.46 20.73
CA SER A 146 -6.68 -22.33 21.66
C SER A 146 -7.10 -21.67 22.96
N LEU A 147 -7.97 -20.65 22.91
CA LEU A 147 -8.55 -19.99 24.10
C LEU A 147 -9.45 -20.95 24.88
N ALA A 148 -10.31 -21.69 24.18
CA ALA A 148 -11.17 -22.72 24.81
C ALA A 148 -10.34 -23.80 25.51
N ARG A 149 -9.20 -24.19 24.93
CA ARG A 149 -8.28 -25.16 25.55
C ARG A 149 -7.62 -24.59 26.81
N ILE A 150 -7.19 -23.33 26.80
CA ILE A 150 -6.64 -22.65 27.99
C ILE A 150 -7.68 -22.66 29.11
N ASN A 151 -8.93 -22.23 28.83
CA ASN A 151 -10.00 -22.24 29.82
C ASN A 151 -10.26 -23.63 30.40
N LYS A 152 -10.19 -24.66 29.54
CA LYS A 152 -10.33 -26.05 29.99
C LYS A 152 -9.18 -26.49 30.89
N ILE A 153 -7.96 -26.07 30.58
CA ILE A 153 -6.78 -26.35 31.44
C ILE A 153 -6.97 -25.69 32.80
N ASP A 154 -7.47 -24.45 32.87
CA ASP A 154 -7.70 -23.75 34.12
C ASP A 154 -8.71 -24.48 35.02
N VAL A 155 -9.82 -24.95 34.45
CA VAL A 155 -10.81 -25.79 35.18
C VAL A 155 -10.21 -27.12 35.65
N LEU A 156 -9.37 -27.77 34.80
CA LEU A 156 -8.70 -29.01 35.17
C LEU A 156 -7.67 -28.79 36.27
N TYR A 157 -6.97 -27.66 36.27
CA TYR A 157 -6.01 -27.28 37.27
C TYR A 157 -6.69 -27.05 38.64
N GLU A 158 -7.83 -26.33 38.66
CA GLU A 158 -8.63 -26.15 39.87
C GLU A 158 -9.07 -27.46 40.49
N ARG A 159 -9.62 -28.38 39.69
CA ARG A 159 -9.99 -29.74 40.13
C ARG A 159 -8.81 -30.55 40.67
N LEU A 160 -7.70 -30.47 39.97
CA LEU A 160 -6.47 -31.19 40.37
C LEU A 160 -5.96 -30.66 41.72
N TYR A 161 -6.07 -29.37 41.97
CA TYR A 161 -5.75 -28.73 43.25
C TYR A 161 -6.68 -29.22 44.37
N GLU A 162 -8.00 -29.25 44.13
CA GLU A 162 -8.99 -29.74 45.10
C GLU A 162 -8.76 -31.23 45.42
N ASP A 163 -8.47 -32.07 44.47
CA ASP A 163 -8.21 -33.48 44.64
C ASP A 163 -6.87 -33.75 45.37
N ASN A 164 -5.87 -32.90 45.17
CA ASN A 164 -4.62 -32.96 45.96
C ASN A 164 -4.84 -32.58 47.40
N VAL A 165 -5.54 -31.47 47.68
CA VAL A 165 -5.85 -31.00 49.02
C VAL A 165 -6.72 -32.04 49.78
N SER A 166 -7.62 -32.73 49.10
CA SER A 166 -8.45 -33.80 49.67
C SER A 166 -7.74 -35.15 49.86
N GLY A 167 -6.46 -35.25 49.46
CA GLY A 167 -5.65 -36.45 49.56
C GLY A 167 -5.95 -37.55 48.56
N LYS A 168 -6.77 -37.29 47.54
CA LYS A 168 -7.07 -38.25 46.46
C LYS A 168 -5.92 -38.40 45.47
N VAL A 169 -5.09 -37.38 45.36
CA VAL A 169 -3.96 -37.30 44.45
C VAL A 169 -2.68 -37.01 45.25
N THR A 170 -1.60 -37.73 44.94
CA THR A 170 -0.30 -37.53 45.62
C THR A 170 0.37 -36.22 45.15
N ASP A 171 1.16 -35.60 46.03
CA ASP A 171 1.91 -34.37 45.71
C ASP A 171 2.81 -34.54 44.47
N SER A 172 3.45 -35.70 44.32
CA SER A 172 4.29 -36.00 43.17
C SER A 172 3.51 -35.94 41.85
N PHE A 173 2.33 -36.57 41.80
CA PHE A 173 1.46 -36.57 40.61
C PHE A 173 0.86 -35.17 40.37
N PHE A 174 0.50 -34.46 41.45
CA PHE A 174 0.08 -33.05 41.32
C PHE A 174 1.16 -32.19 40.65
N MET A 175 2.41 -32.27 41.11
CA MET A 175 3.51 -31.48 40.59
C MET A 175 3.80 -31.81 39.11
N GLU A 176 3.80 -33.09 38.75
CA GLU A 176 4.02 -33.53 37.36
C GLU A 176 2.94 -32.96 36.42
N LEU A 177 1.66 -33.10 36.81
CA LEU A 177 0.54 -32.69 35.98
C LEU A 177 0.42 -31.16 35.91
N SER A 178 0.70 -30.47 37.01
CA SER A 178 0.76 -29.00 37.08
C SER A 178 1.79 -28.46 36.11
N HIS A 179 3.01 -28.99 36.13
CA HIS A 179 4.07 -28.57 35.21
C HIS A 179 3.69 -28.82 33.73
N LYS A 180 3.02 -29.94 33.47
CA LYS A 180 2.51 -30.23 32.11
C LYS A 180 1.47 -29.24 31.65
N TYR A 181 0.52 -28.86 32.50
CA TYR A 181 -0.51 -27.86 32.19
C TYR A 181 0.06 -26.46 32.03
N GLU A 182 1.01 -26.06 32.87
CA GLU A 182 1.71 -24.79 32.72
C GLU A 182 2.45 -24.67 31.39
N LYS A 183 3.20 -25.71 31.03
CA LYS A 183 3.90 -25.77 29.76
C LYS A 183 2.96 -25.69 28.56
N GLU A 184 1.87 -26.48 28.57
CA GLU A 184 0.86 -26.46 27.50
C GLU A 184 0.21 -25.05 27.41
N LYS A 185 -0.10 -24.42 28.53
CA LYS A 185 -0.67 -23.08 28.58
C LYS A 185 0.27 -22.02 28.02
N GLU A 186 1.57 -22.10 28.28
CA GLU A 186 2.57 -21.22 27.70
C GLU A 186 2.71 -21.41 26.19
N GLU A 187 2.73 -22.66 25.72
CA GLU A 187 2.76 -22.96 24.27
C GLU A 187 1.53 -22.43 23.55
N LEU A 188 0.34 -22.60 24.14
CA LEU A 188 -0.90 -22.06 23.60
C LEU A 188 -0.91 -20.53 23.57
N LYS A 189 -0.41 -19.84 24.61
CA LYS A 189 -0.29 -18.38 24.65
C LYS A 189 0.64 -17.88 23.53
N LYS A 190 1.78 -18.51 23.32
CA LYS A 190 2.71 -18.18 22.23
C LYS A 190 2.05 -18.39 20.86
N LYS A 191 1.31 -19.50 20.69
CA LYS A 191 0.56 -19.79 19.47
C LYS A 191 -0.49 -18.71 19.20
N ILE A 192 -1.29 -18.32 20.20
CA ILE A 192 -2.31 -17.27 20.09
C ILE A 192 -1.68 -15.92 19.69
N PHE A 193 -0.54 -15.59 20.28
CA PHE A 193 0.18 -14.35 19.95
C PHE A 193 0.58 -14.30 18.46
N ASN A 194 1.17 -15.38 17.95
CA ASN A 194 1.57 -15.47 16.54
C ASN A 194 0.35 -15.45 15.60
N LEU A 195 -0.73 -16.16 15.94
CA LEU A 195 -1.96 -16.17 15.16
C LEU A 195 -2.64 -14.79 15.16
N LYS A 196 -2.57 -14.02 16.25
CA LYS A 196 -3.09 -12.64 16.29
C LYS A 196 -2.31 -11.70 15.37
N ILE A 197 -0.99 -11.82 15.31
CA ILE A 197 -0.17 -11.04 14.36
C ILE A 197 -0.57 -11.39 12.92
N GLN A 198 -0.67 -12.68 12.59
CA GLN A 198 -1.09 -13.14 11.27
C GLN A 198 -2.50 -12.63 10.91
N LEU A 199 -3.44 -12.69 11.85
CA LEU A 199 -4.81 -12.19 11.66
C LEU A 199 -4.83 -10.68 11.41
N ASP A 200 -4.01 -9.90 12.12
CA ASP A 200 -3.90 -8.46 11.92
C ASP A 200 -3.36 -8.11 10.53
N GLU A 201 -2.36 -8.83 10.04
CA GLU A 201 -1.86 -8.68 8.66
C GLU A 201 -2.91 -9.02 7.60
N LEU A 202 -3.69 -10.10 7.81
CA LEU A 202 -4.77 -10.49 6.92
C LEU A 202 -5.92 -9.45 6.93
N ASN A 203 -6.27 -8.93 8.11
CA ASN A 203 -7.29 -7.89 8.26
C ASN A 203 -6.90 -6.60 7.52
N LYS A 204 -5.63 -6.18 7.60
CA LYS A 204 -5.12 -5.03 6.86
C LYS A 204 -5.33 -5.17 5.36
N LYS A 205 -5.03 -6.33 4.80
CA LYS A 205 -5.19 -6.60 3.36
C LYS A 205 -6.65 -6.54 2.91
N VAL A 206 -7.60 -7.01 3.70
CA VAL A 206 -9.05 -6.95 3.41
C VAL A 206 -9.56 -5.51 3.50
N PHE A 207 -9.19 -4.78 4.54
CA PHE A 207 -9.55 -3.37 4.74
C PHE A 207 -9.11 -2.48 3.56
N HIS A 208 -7.96 -2.75 3.00
CA HIS A 208 -7.41 -2.01 1.86
C HIS A 208 -8.27 -2.12 0.59
N LYS A 209 -8.91 -3.25 0.36
CA LYS A 209 -9.82 -3.44 -0.78
C LYS A 209 -11.05 -2.54 -0.69
N GLU A 210 -11.67 -2.48 0.49
CA GLU A 210 -12.85 -1.64 0.71
C GLU A 210 -12.53 -0.15 0.57
N MET A 211 -11.39 0.28 1.08
CA MET A 211 -10.91 1.65 0.89
C MET A 211 -10.69 1.99 -0.59
N PHE A 212 -10.09 1.09 -1.36
CA PHE A 212 -9.87 1.29 -2.78
C PHE A 212 -11.19 1.44 -3.55
N LEU A 213 -12.15 0.56 -3.30
CA LEU A 213 -13.49 0.64 -3.93
C LEU A 213 -14.21 1.94 -3.55
N SER A 214 -14.13 2.35 -2.28
CA SER A 214 -14.70 3.62 -1.80
C SER A 214 -14.07 4.83 -2.50
N ALA A 215 -12.75 4.83 -2.68
CA ALA A 215 -12.04 5.93 -3.33
C ALA A 215 -12.36 6.02 -4.83
N ILE A 216 -12.51 4.88 -5.53
CA ILE A 216 -13.00 4.85 -6.92
C ILE A 216 -14.45 5.38 -6.99
N GLY A 217 -15.30 4.99 -6.05
CA GLY A 217 -16.66 5.52 -5.95
C GLY A 217 -16.70 7.04 -5.83
N LYS A 218 -15.87 7.63 -4.96
CA LYS A 218 -15.71 9.09 -4.84
C LYS A 218 -15.27 9.74 -6.16
N PHE A 219 -14.32 9.12 -6.88
CA PHE A 219 -13.90 9.63 -8.19
C PHE A 219 -15.04 9.63 -9.20
N MET A 220 -15.86 8.57 -9.20
CA MET A 220 -17.03 8.48 -10.11
C MET A 220 -18.05 9.59 -9.87
N GLU A 221 -18.23 10.02 -8.62
CA GLU A 221 -19.14 11.13 -8.26
C GLU A 221 -18.55 12.48 -8.65
N MET A 222 -17.28 12.72 -8.35
CA MET A 222 -16.63 14.03 -8.52
C MET A 222 -16.15 14.29 -9.94
N LYS A 223 -15.80 13.26 -10.71
CA LYS A 223 -15.22 13.33 -12.07
C LYS A 223 -13.96 14.22 -12.18
N THR A 224 -13.39 14.61 -11.06
CA THR A 224 -12.20 15.46 -11.00
C THR A 224 -11.15 14.84 -10.12
N ILE A 225 -9.89 14.95 -10.52
CA ILE A 225 -8.77 14.48 -9.72
C ILE A 225 -8.33 15.56 -8.74
N THR A 226 -8.23 15.19 -7.47
CA THR A 226 -7.72 16.06 -6.41
C THR A 226 -6.51 15.41 -5.74
N ALA A 227 -5.62 16.22 -5.17
CA ALA A 227 -4.44 15.68 -4.49
C ALA A 227 -4.76 14.69 -3.35
N PRO A 228 -5.80 14.87 -2.52
CA PRO A 228 -6.20 13.87 -1.54
C PRO A 228 -6.63 12.56 -2.19
N LEU A 229 -7.49 12.61 -3.21
CA LEU A 229 -8.02 11.43 -3.90
C LEU A 229 -6.91 10.62 -4.58
N ILE A 230 -5.99 11.29 -5.27
CA ILE A 230 -4.84 10.63 -5.90
C ILE A 230 -3.99 9.91 -4.86
N ARG A 231 -3.74 10.54 -3.71
CA ARG A 231 -2.96 9.92 -2.64
C ARG A 231 -3.69 8.79 -1.90
N GLU A 232 -5.01 8.78 -1.95
CA GLU A 232 -5.82 7.68 -1.45
C GLU A 232 -5.75 6.46 -2.39
N LEU A 233 -5.79 6.69 -3.71
CA LEU A 233 -5.84 5.65 -4.74
C LEU A 233 -4.46 5.14 -5.17
N ILE A 234 -3.51 6.05 -5.39
CA ILE A 234 -2.23 5.76 -6.02
C ILE A 234 -1.11 5.73 -4.97
N ASP A 235 -0.33 4.67 -4.97
CA ASP A 235 0.87 4.55 -4.14
C ASP A 235 2.03 5.31 -4.79
N HIS A 236 2.36 4.94 -6.01
CA HIS A 236 3.37 5.62 -6.80
C HIS A 236 3.17 5.40 -8.31
N ILE A 237 3.86 6.18 -9.11
CA ILE A 237 3.84 6.13 -10.58
C ILE A 237 5.28 5.97 -11.06
N GLU A 238 5.54 4.93 -11.84
CA GLU A 238 6.82 4.72 -12.48
C GLU A 238 6.83 5.32 -13.89
N VAL A 239 7.88 6.08 -14.18
CA VAL A 239 8.09 6.71 -15.50
C VAL A 239 9.30 6.04 -16.13
N HIS A 240 9.05 5.35 -17.25
CA HIS A 240 10.08 4.73 -18.06
C HIS A 240 10.75 5.75 -19.00
N GLU A 241 11.85 5.37 -19.62
CA GLU A 241 12.44 6.17 -20.67
C GLU A 241 11.51 6.34 -21.85
N THR A 242 11.79 7.35 -22.69
CA THR A 242 11.04 7.58 -23.90
C THR A 242 11.65 6.75 -25.04
N GLU A 243 10.85 5.88 -25.64
CA GLU A 243 11.23 5.05 -26.77
C GLU A 243 10.83 5.70 -28.11
N GLY A 244 11.56 5.40 -29.17
CA GLY A 244 11.27 5.86 -30.52
C GLY A 244 11.95 7.19 -30.90
N GLU A 245 11.81 7.59 -32.14
CA GLU A 245 12.45 8.78 -32.71
C GLU A 245 11.43 9.80 -33.27
N GLY A 246 11.82 11.06 -33.28
CA GLY A 246 11.06 12.14 -33.92
C GLY A 246 9.67 12.35 -33.30
N LYS A 247 8.64 12.29 -34.14
CA LYS A 247 7.24 12.52 -33.80
C LYS A 247 6.53 11.29 -33.21
N TYR A 248 7.16 10.12 -33.24
CA TYR A 248 6.59 8.83 -32.83
C TYR A 248 7.17 8.36 -31.48
N LYS A 249 7.42 9.30 -30.60
CA LYS A 249 7.92 8.95 -29.25
C LYS A 249 6.80 8.41 -28.38
N THR A 250 7.03 7.25 -27.79
CA THR A 250 6.16 6.65 -26.80
C THR A 250 6.86 6.64 -25.43
N GLN A 251 6.12 6.80 -24.39
CA GLN A 251 6.63 6.70 -23.03
C GLN A 251 5.72 5.82 -22.20
N ARG A 252 6.30 4.79 -21.59
CA ARG A 252 5.56 3.90 -20.71
C ARG A 252 5.46 4.53 -19.32
N ILE A 253 4.24 4.53 -18.79
CA ILE A 253 3.93 4.97 -17.45
C ILE A 253 3.19 3.84 -16.75
N VAL A 254 3.63 3.45 -15.56
CA VAL A 254 3.01 2.38 -14.79
C VAL A 254 2.46 2.99 -13.50
N ILE A 255 1.16 2.79 -13.25
CA ILE A 255 0.48 3.31 -12.08
C ILE A 255 0.29 2.16 -11.09
N PHE A 256 0.88 2.30 -9.90
CA PHE A 256 0.70 1.37 -8.80
C PHE A 256 -0.36 1.91 -7.87
N TYR A 257 -1.44 1.18 -7.75
CA TYR A 257 -2.53 1.55 -6.86
C TYR A 257 -2.22 1.11 -5.43
N ARG A 258 -2.54 1.98 -4.50
CA ARG A 258 -2.44 1.67 -3.08
C ARG A 258 -3.35 0.50 -2.77
N PHE A 259 -2.85 -0.48 -2.02
CA PHE A 259 -3.59 -1.66 -1.56
C PHE A 259 -3.74 -2.82 -2.58
N VAL A 260 -3.80 -2.54 -3.87
CA VAL A 260 -4.02 -3.57 -4.90
C VAL A 260 -2.87 -3.69 -5.89
N GLY A 261 -1.88 -2.80 -5.79
CA GLY A 261 -0.74 -2.79 -6.70
C GLY A 261 -1.13 -2.41 -8.14
N TYR A 262 -0.48 -3.01 -9.11
CA TYR A 262 -0.82 -2.79 -10.51
C TYR A 262 -2.10 -3.57 -10.89
N ILE A 263 -3.05 -2.90 -11.55
CA ILE A 263 -4.29 -3.50 -12.04
C ILE A 263 -4.22 -3.60 -13.57
N GLU A 264 -4.40 -4.80 -14.08
CA GLU A 264 -4.55 -5.05 -15.49
C GLU A 264 -6.02 -5.21 -15.84
N ILE A 265 -6.56 -4.25 -16.60
CA ILE A 265 -7.93 -4.31 -17.06
C ILE A 265 -7.94 -5.09 -18.38
N PRO A 266 -8.85 -6.10 -18.55
CA PRO A 266 -8.94 -6.85 -19.80
C PRO A 266 -9.15 -5.93 -21.01
N GLU A 267 -8.48 -6.26 -22.14
CA GLU A 267 -8.48 -5.44 -23.36
C GLU A 267 -9.88 -5.23 -23.98
N MET A 268 -10.85 -6.08 -23.65
CA MET A 268 -12.19 -6.02 -24.24
C MET A 268 -12.98 -4.75 -23.90
N ALA A 269 -12.54 -3.97 -22.91
CA ALA A 269 -13.33 -2.86 -22.47
C ALA A 269 -13.09 -1.54 -23.20
N LEU A 270 -11.87 -1.16 -23.60
CA LEU A 270 -11.61 0.19 -24.17
C LEU A 270 -10.19 0.30 -24.77
N ASN A 271 -10.02 -0.07 -26.03
CA ASN A 271 -8.72 -0.06 -26.74
C ASN A 271 -8.31 1.30 -27.31
N GLN A 272 -8.64 2.41 -26.69
CA GLN A 272 -8.15 3.71 -27.16
C GLN A 272 -7.14 4.26 -26.18
N GLY A 273 -5.85 4.17 -26.50
CA GLY A 273 -4.81 4.90 -25.80
C GLY A 273 -4.99 6.42 -25.93
N ILE A 274 -4.34 7.18 -25.08
CA ILE A 274 -4.29 8.63 -25.17
C ILE A 274 -3.08 9.04 -26.00
N THR A 275 -3.31 9.93 -26.95
CA THR A 275 -2.23 10.59 -27.69
C THR A 275 -2.27 12.08 -27.39
N LYS A 276 -1.14 12.63 -26.94
CA LYS A 276 -1.00 14.07 -26.71
C LYS A 276 0.08 14.67 -27.60
N ASP A 277 -0.33 15.63 -28.41
CA ASP A 277 0.61 16.42 -29.18
C ASP A 277 1.33 17.43 -28.29
N THR A 278 2.64 17.38 -28.28
CA THR A 278 3.44 18.40 -27.58
C THR A 278 3.63 19.60 -28.49
N ARG A 279 3.82 20.80 -27.90
CA ARG A 279 4.05 22.05 -28.67
C ARG A 279 5.28 22.02 -29.58
N GLN A 280 6.12 21.01 -29.45
CA GLN A 280 7.29 20.77 -30.33
C GLN A 280 6.97 19.84 -31.51
N GLY A 281 5.69 19.54 -31.74
CA GLY A 281 5.25 18.64 -32.81
C GLY A 281 5.61 17.17 -32.57
N VAL A 282 5.83 16.80 -31.32
CA VAL A 282 6.05 15.39 -30.90
C VAL A 282 4.74 14.88 -30.33
N SER A 283 4.22 13.79 -30.91
CA SER A 283 3.08 13.08 -30.33
C SER A 283 3.58 12.11 -29.26
N VAL A 284 3.09 12.26 -28.05
CA VAL A 284 3.32 11.31 -26.96
C VAL A 284 2.05 10.46 -26.82
N SER A 285 2.19 9.16 -27.07
CA SER A 285 1.07 8.23 -26.94
C SER A 285 1.23 7.43 -25.65
N TYR A 286 0.15 7.34 -24.88
CA TYR A 286 0.01 6.42 -23.76
C TYR A 286 -0.91 5.28 -24.16
N ILE A 287 -0.39 4.09 -24.15
CA ILE A 287 -1.15 2.86 -24.37
C ILE A 287 -0.94 2.01 -23.14
N PRO A 288 -2.01 1.70 -22.37
CA PRO A 288 -1.90 0.78 -21.25
C PRO A 288 -1.52 -0.60 -21.79
N LYS A 289 -0.35 -1.09 -21.40
CA LYS A 289 0.10 -2.44 -21.76
C LYS A 289 0.07 -3.33 -20.54
N ALA A 290 -0.35 -4.58 -20.76
CA ALA A 290 -0.10 -5.68 -19.85
C ALA A 290 1.40 -5.80 -19.55
N ILE A 291 1.75 -5.96 -18.27
CA ILE A 291 3.11 -6.37 -17.92
C ILE A 291 3.19 -7.86 -18.25
N THR A 292 3.82 -8.19 -19.39
CA THR A 292 4.28 -9.56 -19.60
C THR A 292 5.35 -9.84 -18.54
N ALA A 293 5.05 -10.84 -17.68
CA ALA A 293 5.93 -11.32 -16.64
C ALA A 293 7.29 -11.79 -17.19
#